data_680cf0da523f6aa41379c3c352093d07
#
_entry.id   680cf0da523f6aa41379c3c352093d07
#
_cell.length_a   1.000
_cell.length_b   1.000
_cell.length_c   1.000
_cell.angle_alpha   90.00
_cell.angle_beta   90.00
_cell.angle_gamma   90.00
#
_symmetry.space_group_name_H-M   'P 1'
#
loop_
_entity.id
_entity.type
_entity.pdbx_description
1 polymer ?
#
loop_
_entity_poly.entity_id
_entity_poly.type
_entity_poly.pdbx_seq_one_letter_code
_entity_poly.pdbx_strand_id
1 'polypeptide(L)'
;MNATLTRVNAIFNRDLALHLNLIANNAILIYTNASTDPYSPANIGASGTWNLELQRDLTSKIGNANYDIGHLFGATGGGGNAGCIGCVCQNPISSTDLAKGSGYTSPADGKPEGDTFDIDFVAHEMGHQLGANHTFSHEIEGTGVNVEPGGGSTIMAYAGVTDYNVQSHSDDYFAYA
;
A
#
# COMPACT_ATOMS: atom_id res chain seq x y z
N MET A 1 10.53 8.12 0.83
CA MET A 1 10.01 7.63 -0.47
C MET A 1 11.08 6.93 -1.31
N ASN A 2 12.18 7.58 -1.79
CA ASN A 2 13.19 6.89 -2.62
C ASN A 2 13.85 5.70 -1.91
N ALA A 3 14.21 5.83 -0.64
CA ALA A 3 14.76 4.72 0.16
C ALA A 3 13.76 3.56 0.25
N THR A 4 12.52 3.86 0.58
CA THR A 4 11.40 2.90 0.63
C THR A 4 11.23 2.16 -0.69
N LEU A 5 11.15 2.90 -1.82
CA LEU A 5 11.03 2.26 -3.13
C LEU A 5 12.24 1.41 -3.49
N THR A 6 13.45 1.81 -3.10
CA THR A 6 14.65 0.98 -3.28
C THR A 6 14.53 -0.34 -2.52
N ARG A 7 14.05 -0.28 -1.27
CA ARG A 7 13.85 -1.46 -0.43
C ARG A 7 12.74 -2.36 -0.98
N VAL A 8 11.59 -1.80 -1.33
CA VAL A 8 10.45 -2.54 -1.91
C VAL A 8 10.83 -3.15 -3.26
N ASN A 9 11.53 -2.41 -4.14
CA ASN A 9 11.98 -2.91 -5.43
C ASN A 9 12.96 -4.08 -5.32
N ALA A 10 13.76 -4.17 -4.26
CA ALA A 10 14.63 -5.33 -4.05
C ALA A 10 13.80 -6.62 -3.93
N ILE A 11 12.66 -6.55 -3.26
CA ILE A 11 11.73 -7.67 -3.08
C ILE A 11 10.92 -7.92 -4.34
N PHE A 12 10.30 -6.87 -4.90
CA PHE A 12 9.44 -6.99 -6.08
C PHE A 12 10.20 -7.52 -7.30
N ASN A 13 11.46 -7.10 -7.49
CA ASN A 13 12.31 -7.66 -8.55
C ASN A 13 12.59 -9.15 -8.33
N ARG A 14 12.88 -9.55 -7.08
CA ARG A 14 13.23 -10.92 -6.74
C ARG A 14 12.03 -11.86 -6.82
N ASP A 15 10.90 -11.48 -6.24
CA ASP A 15 9.76 -12.36 -6.01
C ASP A 15 8.69 -12.26 -7.11
N LEU A 16 8.50 -11.08 -7.70
CA LEU A 16 7.42 -10.80 -8.64
C LEU A 16 7.92 -10.46 -10.05
N ALA A 17 9.22 -10.31 -10.26
CA ALA A 17 9.83 -9.81 -11.50
C ALA A 17 9.26 -8.42 -11.92
N LEU A 18 8.88 -7.59 -10.96
CA LEU A 18 8.34 -6.25 -11.14
C LEU A 18 9.31 -5.19 -10.63
N HIS A 19 9.29 -4.02 -11.26
CA HIS A 19 10.05 -2.85 -10.82
C HIS A 19 9.19 -1.60 -10.83
N LEU A 20 9.13 -0.92 -9.68
CA LEU A 20 8.41 0.34 -9.52
C LEU A 20 9.30 1.51 -9.90
N ASN A 21 8.84 2.34 -10.83
CA ASN A 21 9.51 3.57 -11.23
C ASN A 21 8.65 4.78 -10.84
N LEU A 22 9.27 5.80 -10.25
CA LEU A 22 8.58 7.07 -10.07
C LEU A 22 8.37 7.73 -11.44
N ILE A 23 7.15 8.19 -11.69
CA ILE A 23 6.83 8.97 -12.89
C ILE A 23 7.59 10.30 -12.89
N ALA A 24 7.91 10.82 -14.06
CA ALA A 24 8.71 12.05 -14.22
C ALA A 24 8.12 13.26 -13.47
N ASN A 25 6.79 13.38 -13.41
CA ASN A 25 6.09 14.50 -12.78
C ASN A 25 5.72 14.25 -11.31
N ASN A 26 6.28 13.23 -10.66
CA ASN A 26 5.93 12.88 -9.27
C ASN A 26 6.09 14.06 -8.28
N ALA A 27 7.00 14.99 -8.53
CA ALA A 27 7.26 16.13 -7.65
C ALA A 27 6.03 17.03 -7.41
N ILE A 28 5.07 17.11 -8.34
CA ILE A 28 3.86 17.91 -8.18
C ILE A 28 2.85 17.32 -7.18
N LEU A 29 3.06 16.08 -6.78
CA LEU A 29 2.27 15.35 -5.79
C LEU A 29 2.88 15.41 -4.38
N ILE A 30 4.00 16.11 -4.20
CA ILE A 30 4.66 16.29 -2.90
C ILE A 30 4.20 17.59 -2.28
N TYR A 31 3.31 17.49 -1.29
CA TYR A 31 2.76 18.67 -0.60
C TYR A 31 3.61 18.98 0.63
N THR A 32 4.07 20.23 0.71
CA THR A 32 4.89 20.73 1.82
C THR A 32 4.17 21.79 2.65
N ASN A 33 2.93 22.12 2.29
CA ASN A 33 2.11 23.11 2.97
C ASN A 33 0.73 22.53 3.25
N ALA A 34 0.45 22.29 4.53
CA ALA A 34 -0.81 21.72 5.00
C ALA A 34 -2.06 22.54 4.63
N SER A 35 -1.92 23.83 4.32
CA SER A 35 -3.06 24.66 3.90
C SER A 35 -3.47 24.45 2.44
N THR A 36 -2.63 23.82 1.65
CA THR A 36 -2.85 23.52 0.22
C THR A 36 -2.81 22.02 -0.10
N ASP A 37 -2.57 21.21 0.91
CA ASP A 37 -2.63 19.76 0.84
C ASP A 37 -4.09 19.34 0.57
N PRO A 38 -4.37 18.53 -0.46
CA PRO A 38 -5.72 18.11 -0.79
C PRO A 38 -6.24 16.97 0.09
N TYR A 39 -5.43 16.45 1.00
CA TYR A 39 -5.76 15.27 1.80
C TYR A 39 -6.36 15.66 3.16
N SER A 40 -7.36 14.90 3.57
CA SER A 40 -7.96 15.01 4.90
C SER A 40 -6.93 14.73 6.01
N PRO A 41 -7.11 15.31 7.22
CA PRO A 41 -6.28 14.98 8.37
C PRO A 41 -6.23 13.46 8.62
N ALA A 42 -5.11 12.97 9.17
CA ALA A 42 -4.82 11.55 9.31
C ALA A 42 -5.92 10.73 10.05
N ASN A 43 -6.57 11.32 11.06
CA ASN A 43 -7.66 10.67 11.80
C ASN A 43 -8.92 10.41 10.94
N ILE A 44 -9.06 11.07 9.80
CA ILE A 44 -10.13 10.86 8.82
C ILE A 44 -9.57 10.10 7.61
N GLY A 45 -8.44 10.55 7.09
CA GLY A 45 -7.81 10.00 5.91
C GLY A 45 -7.44 8.54 6.03
N ALA A 46 -6.79 8.17 7.14
CA ALA A 46 -6.39 6.79 7.44
C ALA A 46 -7.57 5.84 7.78
N SER A 47 -8.80 6.35 7.80
CA SER A 47 -10.03 5.54 7.88
C SER A 47 -10.60 5.20 6.49
N GLY A 48 -9.83 5.43 5.42
CA GLY A 48 -10.19 5.11 4.03
C GLY A 48 -10.53 6.31 3.15
N THR A 49 -10.62 7.52 3.70
CA THR A 49 -10.92 8.72 2.90
C THR A 49 -9.79 9.04 1.91
N TRP A 50 -8.54 8.82 2.29
CA TRP A 50 -7.38 9.02 1.43
C TRP A 50 -7.40 8.20 0.14
N ASN A 51 -8.03 7.05 0.13
CA ASN A 51 -8.16 6.23 -1.09
C ASN A 51 -8.76 7.05 -2.26
N LEU A 52 -9.90 7.67 -2.00
CA LEU A 52 -10.60 8.44 -3.03
C LEU A 52 -9.95 9.81 -3.28
N GLU A 53 -9.43 10.45 -2.25
CA GLU A 53 -8.71 11.72 -2.38
C GLU A 53 -7.47 11.55 -3.26
N LEU A 54 -6.66 10.51 -3.06
CA LEU A 54 -5.51 10.21 -3.90
C LEU A 54 -5.93 9.92 -5.35
N GLN A 55 -6.94 9.06 -5.56
CA GLN A 55 -7.41 8.74 -6.90
C GLN A 55 -7.83 10.01 -7.67
N ARG A 56 -8.51 10.94 -7.00
CA ARG A 56 -8.93 12.21 -7.60
C ARG A 56 -7.77 13.16 -7.89
N ASP A 57 -6.81 13.24 -6.96
CA ASP A 57 -5.64 14.10 -7.13
C ASP A 57 -4.78 13.61 -8.30
N LEU A 58 -4.51 12.31 -8.39
CA LEU A 58 -3.80 11.69 -9.52
C LEU A 58 -4.54 11.87 -10.85
N THR A 59 -5.85 11.65 -10.86
CA THR A 59 -6.67 11.86 -12.06
C THR A 59 -6.59 13.30 -12.55
N SER A 60 -6.65 14.27 -11.63
CA SER A 60 -6.63 15.70 -11.95
C SER A 60 -5.26 16.21 -12.39
N LYS A 61 -4.18 15.81 -11.71
CA LYS A 61 -2.84 16.40 -11.90
C LYS A 61 -1.96 15.61 -12.86
N ILE A 62 -2.07 14.30 -12.85
CA ILE A 62 -1.24 13.40 -13.66
C ILE A 62 -2.00 12.94 -14.90
N GLY A 63 -3.30 12.66 -14.75
CA GLY A 63 -4.11 12.02 -15.77
C GLY A 63 -3.92 10.50 -15.80
N ASN A 64 -5.01 9.78 -15.94
CA ASN A 64 -5.06 8.32 -15.79
C ASN A 64 -4.21 7.54 -16.82
N ALA A 65 -3.82 8.14 -17.93
CA ALA A 65 -2.97 7.48 -18.93
C ALA A 65 -1.46 7.49 -18.60
N ASN A 66 -1.05 8.19 -17.54
CA ASN A 66 0.35 8.52 -17.28
C ASN A 66 0.95 7.81 -16.05
N TYR A 67 0.23 6.87 -15.45
CA TYR A 67 0.72 6.06 -14.34
C TYR A 67 0.02 4.69 -14.34
N ASP A 68 0.62 3.70 -13.73
CA ASP A 68 0.11 2.32 -13.63
C ASP A 68 -0.41 2.00 -12.23
N ILE A 69 0.19 2.59 -11.19
CA ILE A 69 -0.18 2.42 -9.79
C ILE A 69 0.04 3.75 -9.06
N GLY A 70 -0.87 4.14 -8.19
CA GLY A 70 -0.75 5.29 -7.31
C GLY A 70 -0.80 4.87 -5.85
N HIS A 71 0.12 5.42 -5.02
CA HIS A 71 0.21 5.09 -3.61
C HIS A 71 0.59 6.31 -2.78
N LEU A 72 -0.21 6.65 -1.77
CA LEU A 72 0.05 7.76 -0.85
C LEU A 72 0.89 7.26 0.34
N PHE A 73 1.96 7.98 0.65
CA PHE A 73 2.73 7.80 1.86
C PHE A 73 2.30 8.85 2.90
N GLY A 74 1.49 8.42 3.87
CA GLY A 74 1.13 9.23 5.04
C GLY A 74 2.20 9.12 6.13
N ALA A 75 2.26 10.11 7.02
CA ALA A 75 3.21 10.12 8.12
C ALA A 75 2.63 9.60 9.44
N THR A 76 1.30 9.62 9.58
CA THR A 76 0.59 9.21 10.82
C THR A 76 -0.80 8.70 10.46
N GLY A 77 -1.46 8.04 11.40
CA GLY A 77 -2.85 7.57 11.24
C GLY A 77 -3.02 6.08 11.41
N GLY A 78 -1.98 5.32 11.13
CA GLY A 78 -1.95 3.87 11.28
C GLY A 78 -2.43 3.09 10.06
N GLY A 79 -1.83 1.93 9.83
CA GLY A 79 -2.24 0.96 8.82
C GLY A 79 -1.98 1.35 7.38
N GLY A 80 -2.71 0.70 6.51
CA GLY A 80 -2.73 0.94 5.09
C GLY A 80 -4.04 0.46 4.49
N ASN A 81 -4.26 0.77 3.23
CA ASN A 81 -5.39 0.27 2.46
C ASN A 81 -5.09 0.40 0.97
N ALA A 82 -5.18 -0.71 0.25
CA ALA A 82 -4.93 -0.73 -1.20
C ALA A 82 -6.02 0.01 -2.02
N GLY A 83 -7.18 0.26 -1.43
CA GLY A 83 -8.33 0.84 -2.10
C GLY A 83 -9.00 -0.12 -3.08
N CYS A 84 -8.22 -0.78 -3.89
CA CYS A 84 -8.69 -1.78 -4.85
C CYS A 84 -7.63 -2.87 -5.02
N ILE A 85 -8.02 -4.14 -4.76
CA ILE A 85 -7.14 -5.30 -4.95
C ILE A 85 -7.08 -5.64 -6.45
N GLY A 86 -5.84 -5.75 -6.98
CA GLY A 86 -5.61 -6.15 -8.37
C GLY A 86 -5.97 -5.09 -9.42
N CYS A 87 -6.09 -3.82 -9.04
CA CYS A 87 -6.47 -2.75 -9.96
C CYS A 87 -5.29 -2.04 -10.65
N VAL A 88 -4.08 -2.58 -10.59
CA VAL A 88 -2.95 -2.02 -11.34
C VAL A 88 -3.34 -1.83 -12.82
N CYS A 89 -2.96 -0.71 -13.42
CA CYS A 89 -3.33 -0.29 -14.79
C CYS A 89 -4.83 -0.05 -15.05
N GLN A 90 -5.72 -0.27 -14.10
CA GLN A 90 -7.16 -0.03 -14.30
C GLN A 90 -7.52 1.43 -14.02
N ASN A 91 -8.07 2.09 -15.01
CA ASN A 91 -8.53 3.48 -14.86
C ASN A 91 -9.85 3.55 -14.10
N PRO A 92 -10.06 4.59 -13.25
CA PRO A 92 -11.37 4.82 -12.65
C PRO A 92 -12.43 5.10 -13.72
N ILE A 93 -13.63 4.57 -13.54
CA ILE A 93 -14.77 4.75 -14.43
C ILE A 93 -15.68 5.90 -14.00
N SER A 94 -15.49 6.42 -12.81
CA SER A 94 -16.23 7.56 -12.24
C SER A 94 -15.38 8.34 -11.24
N SER A 95 -15.86 9.50 -10.79
CA SER A 95 -15.21 10.32 -9.76
C SER A 95 -15.27 9.75 -8.34
N THR A 96 -15.95 8.63 -8.13
CA THR A 96 -16.10 7.92 -6.86
C THR A 96 -15.51 6.52 -6.90
N ASP A 97 -14.92 6.14 -8.02
CA ASP A 97 -14.36 4.81 -8.22
C ASP A 97 -12.96 4.72 -7.60
N LEU A 98 -12.72 3.65 -6.87
CA LEU A 98 -11.39 3.28 -6.36
C LEU A 98 -10.74 2.35 -7.38
N ALA A 99 -9.62 2.78 -7.95
CA ALA A 99 -8.93 2.06 -8.99
C ALA A 99 -7.41 2.09 -8.73
N LYS A 100 -6.59 2.05 -9.77
CA LYS A 100 -5.12 1.97 -9.66
C LYS A 100 -4.44 3.09 -8.85
N GLY A 101 -5.12 4.21 -8.62
CA GLY A 101 -4.59 5.36 -7.90
C GLY A 101 -5.15 5.51 -6.48
N SER A 102 -5.55 4.43 -5.81
CA SER A 102 -6.28 4.54 -4.54
C SER A 102 -5.59 3.91 -3.32
N GLY A 103 -4.35 3.44 -3.43
CA GLY A 103 -3.64 2.86 -2.28
C GLY A 103 -3.00 3.90 -1.36
N TYR A 104 -2.92 3.61 -0.06
CA TYR A 104 -2.11 4.39 0.88
C TYR A 104 -1.46 3.50 1.94
N THR A 105 -0.36 4.00 2.52
CA THR A 105 0.29 3.45 3.70
C THR A 105 0.61 4.58 4.68
N SER A 106 0.34 4.35 5.97
CA SER A 106 0.55 5.34 7.01
C SER A 106 0.90 4.67 8.35
N PRO A 107 2.07 4.95 8.95
CA PRO A 107 2.47 4.29 10.18
C PRO A 107 1.70 4.83 11.40
N ALA A 108 1.44 3.95 12.37
CA ALA A 108 0.79 4.33 13.62
C ALA A 108 1.75 5.07 14.57
N ASP A 109 3.05 4.78 14.50
CA ASP A 109 4.10 5.32 15.36
C ASP A 109 4.69 6.66 14.86
N GLY A 110 4.21 7.17 13.74
CA GLY A 110 4.70 8.40 13.14
C GLY A 110 6.08 8.30 12.49
N LYS A 111 6.55 7.09 12.17
CA LYS A 111 7.86 6.84 11.56
C LYS A 111 7.71 6.20 10.18
N PRO A 112 7.52 6.99 9.10
CA PRO A 112 7.37 6.47 7.75
C PRO A 112 8.73 6.09 7.15
N GLU A 113 9.48 5.21 7.84
CA GLU A 113 10.80 4.76 7.44
C GLU A 113 11.19 3.42 8.10
N GLY A 114 12.12 2.70 7.49
CA GLY A 114 12.65 1.42 7.97
C GLY A 114 11.76 0.24 7.57
N ASP A 115 12.25 -0.98 7.84
CA ASP A 115 11.62 -2.22 7.37
C ASP A 115 10.18 -2.41 7.87
N THR A 116 9.84 -1.97 9.06
CA THR A 116 8.44 -2.02 9.53
C THR A 116 7.53 -1.21 8.59
N PHE A 117 7.94 0.01 8.20
CA PHE A 117 7.16 0.80 7.24
C PHE A 117 7.26 0.24 5.82
N ASP A 118 8.48 -0.05 5.36
CA ASP A 118 8.75 -0.42 3.97
C ASP A 118 8.20 -1.80 3.61
N ILE A 119 8.26 -2.77 4.54
CA ILE A 119 7.91 -4.17 4.31
C ILE A 119 6.53 -4.52 4.85
N ASP A 120 6.29 -4.29 6.17
CA ASP A 120 5.04 -4.72 6.81
C ASP A 120 3.84 -3.91 6.29
N PHE A 121 4.06 -2.69 5.77
CA PHE A 121 3.00 -1.83 5.29
C PHE A 121 3.11 -1.49 3.79
N VAL A 122 4.18 -0.86 3.30
CA VAL A 122 4.22 -0.40 1.90
C VAL A 122 4.23 -1.58 0.93
N ALA A 123 5.10 -2.56 1.13
CA ALA A 123 5.14 -3.75 0.26
C ALA A 123 3.84 -4.56 0.35
N HIS A 124 3.23 -4.64 1.54
CA HIS A 124 1.95 -5.29 1.78
C HIS A 124 0.81 -4.64 0.97
N GLU A 125 0.59 -3.34 1.15
CA GLU A 125 -0.51 -2.63 0.47
C GLU A 125 -0.30 -2.57 -1.05
N MET A 126 0.93 -2.39 -1.51
CA MET A 126 1.23 -2.48 -2.94
C MET A 126 1.05 -3.91 -3.46
N GLY A 127 1.31 -4.95 -2.64
CA GLY A 127 0.99 -6.33 -2.93
C GLY A 127 -0.50 -6.52 -3.22
N HIS A 128 -1.37 -5.93 -2.39
CA HIS A 128 -2.80 -5.92 -2.64
C HIS A 128 -3.16 -5.20 -3.94
N GLN A 129 -2.59 -4.03 -4.20
CA GLN A 129 -2.83 -3.32 -5.46
C GLN A 129 -2.43 -4.15 -6.69
N LEU A 130 -1.42 -5.03 -6.55
CA LEU A 130 -0.98 -5.97 -7.58
C LEU A 130 -1.83 -7.26 -7.64
N GLY A 131 -2.74 -7.47 -6.68
CA GLY A 131 -3.70 -8.57 -6.70
C GLY A 131 -3.52 -9.64 -5.63
N ALA A 132 -2.55 -9.49 -4.73
CA ALA A 132 -2.36 -10.44 -3.64
C ALA A 132 -3.47 -10.32 -2.58
N ASN A 133 -3.87 -11.45 -1.99
CA ASN A 133 -4.74 -11.52 -0.82
C ASN A 133 -3.94 -11.89 0.42
N HIS A 134 -4.53 -11.74 1.61
CA HIS A 134 -3.89 -12.14 2.85
C HIS A 134 -3.64 -13.64 2.92
N THR A 135 -2.48 -14.00 3.45
CA THR A 135 -2.01 -15.40 3.55
C THR A 135 -2.17 -16.01 4.95
N PHE A 136 -2.44 -15.20 6.00
CA PHE A 136 -2.66 -15.68 7.37
C PHE A 136 -3.88 -16.61 7.46
N SER A 137 -3.88 -17.50 8.47
CA SER A 137 -4.98 -18.46 8.70
C SER A 137 -5.66 -18.34 10.07
N HIS A 138 -5.30 -17.35 10.90
CA HIS A 138 -6.02 -17.10 12.15
C HIS A 138 -7.46 -16.67 11.92
N GLU A 139 -7.75 -16.11 10.76
CA GLU A 139 -9.08 -15.78 10.25
C GLU A 139 -9.19 -16.24 8.80
N ILE A 140 -10.32 -16.84 8.43
CA ILE A 140 -10.55 -17.36 7.07
C ILE A 140 -11.36 -16.35 6.28
N GLU A 141 -10.71 -15.68 5.33
CA GLU A 141 -11.33 -14.65 4.48
C GLU A 141 -12.03 -15.21 3.23
N GLY A 142 -11.92 -16.51 2.98
CA GLY A 142 -12.57 -17.15 1.83
C GLY A 142 -11.87 -16.91 0.48
N THR A 143 -10.66 -16.37 0.49
CA THR A 143 -9.86 -16.08 -0.73
C THR A 143 -9.15 -17.31 -1.28
N GLY A 144 -9.03 -18.38 -0.49
CA GLY A 144 -8.36 -19.62 -0.88
C GLY A 144 -6.84 -19.64 -0.70
N VAL A 145 -6.26 -18.55 -0.16
CA VAL A 145 -4.80 -18.40 0.01
C VAL A 145 -4.40 -18.24 1.48
N ASN A 146 -5.27 -18.56 2.42
CA ASN A 146 -5.01 -18.54 3.86
C ASN A 146 -4.17 -19.76 4.28
N VAL A 147 -2.88 -19.77 3.93
CA VAL A 147 -1.97 -20.93 4.03
C VAL A 147 -0.94 -20.82 5.14
N GLU A 148 -0.73 -19.63 5.70
CA GLU A 148 0.25 -19.40 6.75
C GLU A 148 -0.37 -19.57 8.14
N PRO A 149 0.25 -20.36 9.05
CA PRO A 149 -0.28 -20.57 10.41
C PRO A 149 -0.41 -19.27 11.21
N GLY A 150 -1.50 -19.13 11.97
CA GLY A 150 -1.73 -17.97 12.82
C GLY A 150 -1.73 -16.66 12.05
N GLY A 151 -0.96 -15.67 12.51
CA GLY A 151 -0.79 -14.38 11.85
C GLY A 151 0.14 -14.44 10.63
N GLY A 152 0.80 -15.58 10.38
CA GLY A 152 1.76 -15.74 9.29
C GLY A 152 3.09 -15.03 9.50
N SER A 153 3.95 -15.07 8.50
CA SER A 153 5.30 -14.51 8.56
C SER A 153 5.74 -13.75 7.30
N THR A 154 5.02 -13.87 6.20
CA THR A 154 5.39 -13.21 4.95
C THR A 154 4.70 -11.87 4.76
N ILE A 155 5.04 -11.14 3.68
CA ILE A 155 4.56 -9.78 3.43
C ILE A 155 3.03 -9.69 3.42
N MET A 156 2.33 -10.67 2.83
CA MET A 156 0.86 -10.63 2.77
C MET A 156 0.17 -11.20 4.02
N ALA A 157 0.93 -11.51 5.05
CA ALA A 157 0.43 -11.92 6.35
C ALA A 157 0.32 -10.73 7.34
N TYR A 158 0.00 -11.02 8.60
CA TYR A 158 -0.15 -10.03 9.67
C TYR A 158 0.81 -10.30 10.83
N ALA A 159 2.09 -10.53 10.51
CA ALA A 159 3.13 -10.70 11.52
C ALA A 159 3.23 -9.46 12.43
N GLY A 160 3.14 -9.65 13.74
CA GLY A 160 3.20 -8.58 14.73
C GLY A 160 1.92 -7.77 14.93
N VAL A 161 0.85 -8.04 14.18
CA VAL A 161 -0.37 -7.20 14.17
C VAL A 161 -1.57 -7.88 14.84
N THR A 162 -1.49 -9.19 15.12
CA THR A 162 -2.60 -9.98 15.69
C THR A 162 -2.23 -10.63 17.03
N ASP A 163 -3.22 -11.13 17.76
CA ASP A 163 -3.00 -11.95 18.96
C ASP A 163 -2.45 -13.36 18.65
N TYR A 164 -2.44 -13.75 17.36
CA TYR A 164 -1.98 -15.06 16.88
C TYR A 164 -0.61 -14.98 16.19
N ASN A 165 0.22 -14.05 16.62
CA ASN A 165 1.53 -13.82 16.01
C ASN A 165 2.45 -15.02 16.14
N VAL A 166 3.10 -15.38 15.03
CA VAL A 166 4.20 -16.34 14.99
C VAL A 166 5.56 -15.64 15.07
N GLN A 167 5.60 -14.37 14.67
CA GLN A 167 6.75 -13.46 14.79
C GLN A 167 6.29 -12.00 14.84
N SER A 168 7.19 -11.08 15.17
CA SER A 168 6.88 -9.66 15.43
C SER A 168 6.86 -8.78 14.18
N HIS A 169 7.41 -9.23 13.06
CA HIS A 169 7.52 -8.51 11.78
C HIS A 169 7.47 -9.50 10.64
N SER A 170 7.10 -9.03 9.46
CA SER A 170 7.13 -9.83 8.24
C SER A 170 8.57 -10.10 7.79
N ASP A 171 8.79 -11.32 7.30
CA ASP A 171 9.96 -11.61 6.48
C ASP A 171 9.84 -10.89 5.12
N ASP A 172 10.96 -10.53 4.52
CA ASP A 172 11.00 -9.71 3.31
C ASP A 172 10.75 -10.51 2.01
N TYR A 173 9.74 -11.38 2.00
CA TYR A 173 9.34 -12.13 0.81
C TYR A 173 7.82 -12.39 0.76
N PHE A 174 7.32 -12.62 -0.47
CA PHE A 174 5.95 -13.04 -0.69
C PHE A 174 5.83 -14.56 -0.55
N ALA A 175 4.76 -15.04 0.08
CA ALA A 175 4.44 -16.47 0.07
C ALA A 175 4.05 -16.94 -1.34
N TYR A 176 4.46 -18.15 -1.69
CA TYR A 176 3.99 -18.81 -2.89
C TYR A 176 2.72 -19.61 -2.51
N ALA A 177 1.56 -19.07 -2.82
CA ALA A 177 0.28 -19.68 -2.57
C ALA A 177 -0.55 -19.81 -3.86
#